data_4f42cfb68a4e0853b510c073984702ed
#
_entry.id   4f42cfb68a4e0853b510c073984702ed
#
_cell.length_a   1.000
_cell.length_b   1.000
_cell.length_c   1.000
_cell.angle_alpha   90.00
_cell.angle_beta   90.00
_cell.angle_gamma   90.00
#
_symmetry.space_group_name_H-M   'P 1'
#
loop_
_entity.id
_entity.type
_entity.pdbx_description
1 polymer ?
#
loop_
_entity_poly.entity_id
_entity_poly.type
_entity_poly.pdbx_seq_one_letter_code
_entity_poly.pdbx_strand_id
1 'polypeptide(L)'
;MQYYFIGGLGGNGYHLAPLIEKLGFPVTFLDPYREMIQTENDLHAWFQGRIGQAEEICLLGHSLGGDLARYLANEFPQIQTLILLDGGYLDMEKILPLEEELEGTSSFMQQQVFATLEEAVLSELGDQADPTPIARKAVEASYRWNPVSEQYELNLDLEKVMALLRLRRQIKTYQIPLADLPVLFIGPRYQEEPEWRKEALKQLDPQIEQVLLDGLGHELYTEAPEIVTREVNNWLQNVHK
;
A
#
# COMPACT_ATOMS: atom_id res chain seq x y z
N MET A 1 9.31 -14.93 -13.30
CA MET A 1 8.84 -13.66 -12.72
C MET A 1 8.72 -13.81 -11.22
N GLN A 2 9.18 -12.83 -10.43
CA GLN A 2 9.02 -12.76 -8.97
C GLN A 2 8.03 -11.67 -8.63
N TYR A 3 7.25 -11.88 -7.56
CA TYR A 3 6.17 -10.97 -7.17
C TYR A 3 6.50 -10.35 -5.81
N TYR A 4 6.44 -9.02 -5.75
CA TYR A 4 6.66 -8.24 -4.54
C TYR A 4 5.48 -7.32 -4.28
N PHE A 5 5.20 -7.05 -3.02
CA PHE A 5 4.11 -6.17 -2.59
C PHE A 5 4.63 -5.14 -1.57
N ILE A 6 4.44 -3.86 -1.87
CA ILE A 6 4.70 -2.77 -0.93
C ILE A 6 3.37 -2.33 -0.33
N GLY A 7 3.22 -2.48 1.00
CA GLY A 7 1.99 -2.12 1.72
C GLY A 7 1.81 -0.62 1.91
N GLY A 8 0.57 -0.22 2.13
CA GLY A 8 0.23 1.11 2.65
C GLY A 8 0.69 1.32 4.09
N LEU A 9 0.46 2.52 4.64
CA LEU A 9 0.82 2.86 6.01
C LEU A 9 0.16 1.90 7.01
N GLY A 10 0.98 1.26 7.85
CA GLY A 10 0.49 0.28 8.83
C GLY A 10 0.22 -1.12 8.29
N GLY A 11 0.28 -1.32 6.97
CA GLY A 11 0.13 -2.64 6.38
C GLY A 11 1.23 -3.61 6.83
N ASN A 12 0.88 -4.89 6.95
CA ASN A 12 1.82 -5.97 7.28
C ASN A 12 1.50 -7.24 6.50
N GLY A 13 2.39 -8.24 6.58
CA GLY A 13 2.25 -9.48 5.81
C GLY A 13 0.97 -10.29 6.12
N TYR A 14 0.37 -10.14 7.29
CA TYR A 14 -0.89 -10.81 7.62
C TYR A 14 -2.09 -10.15 6.91
N HIS A 15 -2.07 -8.83 6.67
CA HIS A 15 -3.07 -8.17 5.83
C HIS A 15 -3.03 -8.70 4.39
N LEU A 16 -1.84 -9.02 3.89
CA LEU A 16 -1.65 -9.55 2.54
C LEU A 16 -1.97 -11.04 2.41
N ALA A 17 -1.92 -11.80 3.51
CA ALA A 17 -2.04 -13.27 3.47
C ALA A 17 -3.31 -13.79 2.77
N PRO A 18 -4.52 -13.23 2.96
CA PRO A 18 -5.72 -13.66 2.24
C PRO A 18 -5.61 -13.49 0.72
N LEU A 19 -4.98 -12.41 0.26
CA LEU A 19 -4.74 -12.19 -1.16
C LEU A 19 -3.74 -13.21 -1.73
N ILE A 20 -2.61 -13.45 -1.04
CA ILE A 20 -1.58 -14.41 -1.47
C ILE A 20 -2.17 -15.82 -1.61
N GLU A 21 -2.96 -16.25 -0.64
CA GLU A 21 -3.61 -17.58 -0.66
C GLU A 21 -4.42 -17.80 -1.94
N LYS A 22 -5.05 -16.74 -2.44
CA LYS A 22 -5.94 -16.82 -3.59
C LYS A 22 -5.23 -16.56 -4.93
N LEU A 23 -4.14 -15.82 -4.95
CA LEU A 23 -3.37 -15.54 -6.18
C LEU A 23 -2.78 -16.81 -6.80
N GLY A 24 -2.43 -17.82 -5.98
CA GLY A 24 -1.89 -19.09 -6.44
C GLY A 24 -0.38 -19.04 -6.79
N PHE A 25 0.29 -17.94 -6.49
CA PHE A 25 1.74 -17.76 -6.59
C PHE A 25 2.28 -17.01 -5.38
N PRO A 26 3.55 -17.21 -5.01
CA PRO A 26 4.14 -16.54 -3.86
C PRO A 26 4.35 -15.05 -4.14
N VAL A 27 4.00 -14.21 -3.16
CA VAL A 27 4.26 -12.76 -3.17
C VAL A 27 5.06 -12.42 -1.93
N THR A 28 6.17 -11.71 -2.10
CA THR A 28 7.01 -11.24 -0.99
C THR A 28 6.53 -9.88 -0.54
N PHE A 29 6.11 -9.77 0.72
CA PHE A 29 5.77 -8.48 1.34
C PHE A 29 7.05 -7.69 1.66
N LEU A 30 7.09 -6.44 1.22
CA LEU A 30 8.16 -5.48 1.49
C LEU A 30 7.64 -4.39 2.43
N ASP A 31 8.27 -4.23 3.59
CA ASP A 31 7.90 -3.24 4.60
C ASP A 31 8.89 -2.07 4.61
N PRO A 32 8.55 -0.91 3.99
CA PRO A 32 9.42 0.25 3.97
C PRO A 32 9.49 1.01 5.29
N TYR A 33 8.58 0.72 6.23
CA TYR A 33 8.46 1.45 7.49
C TYR A 33 9.45 0.97 8.57
N ARG A 34 10.21 -0.09 8.29
CA ARG A 34 11.21 -0.64 9.23
C ARG A 34 12.56 0.05 9.13
N GLU A 35 12.83 0.74 8.04
CA GLU A 35 14.11 1.40 7.79
C GLU A 35 13.93 2.91 7.61
N MET A 36 14.98 3.68 7.87
CA MET A 36 14.98 5.11 7.61
C MET A 36 15.21 5.34 6.11
N ILE A 37 14.17 5.73 5.41
CA ILE A 37 14.20 6.03 3.96
C ILE A 37 13.83 7.50 3.80
N GLN A 38 14.84 8.35 3.59
CA GLN A 38 14.69 9.81 3.51
C GLN A 38 14.91 10.36 2.12
N THR A 39 15.66 9.63 1.29
CA THR A 39 16.06 10.05 -0.05
C THR A 39 15.74 8.97 -1.08
N GLU A 40 15.74 9.37 -2.35
CA GLU A 40 15.63 8.43 -3.47
C GLU A 40 16.73 7.36 -3.42
N ASN A 41 17.96 7.73 -3.07
CA ASN A 41 19.06 6.79 -2.92
C ASN A 41 18.82 5.76 -1.81
N ASP A 42 18.22 6.18 -0.68
CA ASP A 42 17.84 5.25 0.39
C ASP A 42 16.77 4.27 -0.10
N LEU A 43 15.77 4.77 -0.85
CA LEU A 43 14.71 3.95 -1.42
C LEU A 43 15.26 2.94 -2.44
N HIS A 44 16.19 3.36 -3.30
CA HIS A 44 16.88 2.48 -4.24
C HIS A 44 17.68 1.40 -3.52
N ALA A 45 18.51 1.77 -2.54
CA ALA A 45 19.32 0.83 -1.78
C ALA A 45 18.44 -0.17 -1.01
N TRP A 46 17.35 0.32 -0.39
CA TRP A 46 16.38 -0.52 0.29
C TRP A 46 15.75 -1.55 -0.66
N PHE A 47 15.24 -1.11 -1.80
CA PHE A 47 14.57 -1.99 -2.75
C PHE A 47 15.55 -2.99 -3.38
N GLN A 48 16.72 -2.53 -3.84
CA GLN A 48 17.76 -3.40 -4.39
C GLN A 48 18.20 -4.49 -3.40
N GLY A 49 18.31 -4.14 -2.11
CA GLY A 49 18.63 -5.10 -1.06
C GLY A 49 17.56 -6.18 -0.84
N ARG A 50 16.30 -5.89 -1.19
CA ARG A 50 15.15 -6.81 -1.05
C ARG A 50 14.97 -7.72 -2.26
N ILE A 51 15.16 -7.19 -3.47
CA ILE A 51 14.96 -7.95 -4.70
C ILE A 51 16.18 -8.83 -5.06
N GLY A 52 17.36 -8.51 -4.53
CA GLY A 52 18.60 -9.27 -4.78
C GLY A 52 18.94 -9.35 -6.27
N GLN A 53 18.94 -10.57 -6.81
CA GLN A 53 19.25 -10.88 -8.21
C GLN A 53 18.00 -11.16 -9.06
N ALA A 54 16.84 -10.67 -8.65
CA ALA A 54 15.62 -10.84 -9.45
C ALA A 54 15.76 -10.15 -10.81
N GLU A 55 15.52 -10.89 -11.89
CA GLU A 55 15.67 -10.39 -13.28
C GLU A 55 14.33 -9.90 -13.84
N GLU A 56 13.23 -10.51 -13.41
CA GLU A 56 11.87 -10.17 -13.85
C GLU A 56 10.95 -10.04 -12.63
N ILE A 57 10.36 -8.87 -12.46
CA ILE A 57 9.56 -8.51 -11.29
C ILE A 57 8.16 -8.05 -11.74
N CYS A 58 7.14 -8.58 -11.08
CA CYS A 58 5.84 -7.95 -10.96
C CYS A 58 5.77 -7.25 -9.61
N LEU A 59 5.65 -5.92 -9.62
CA LEU A 59 5.56 -5.13 -8.40
C LEU A 59 4.12 -4.73 -8.12
N LEU A 60 3.63 -5.03 -6.94
CA LEU A 60 2.33 -4.59 -6.45
C LEU A 60 2.54 -3.50 -5.39
N GLY A 61 1.68 -2.49 -5.37
CA GLY A 61 1.73 -1.44 -4.34
C GLY A 61 0.34 -0.97 -3.92
N HIS A 62 0.12 -0.82 -2.62
CA HIS A 62 -1.13 -0.31 -2.07
C HIS A 62 -0.91 1.06 -1.42
N SER A 63 -1.82 2.02 -1.67
CA SER A 63 -1.80 3.33 -1.01
C SER A 63 -0.42 4.03 -1.17
N LEU A 64 0.24 4.47 -0.07
CA LEU A 64 1.61 4.99 -0.09
C LEU A 64 2.61 4.01 -0.72
N GLY A 65 2.43 2.69 -0.51
CA GLY A 65 3.23 1.67 -1.19
C GLY A 65 3.03 1.67 -2.70
N GLY A 66 1.87 2.07 -3.20
CA GLY A 66 1.59 2.29 -4.62
C GLY A 66 2.38 3.48 -5.20
N ASP A 67 2.52 4.56 -4.41
CA ASP A 67 3.36 5.70 -4.80
C ASP A 67 4.83 5.27 -4.93
N LEU A 68 5.35 4.55 -3.94
CA LEU A 68 6.72 4.02 -3.97
C LEU A 68 6.92 3.02 -5.12
N ALA A 69 5.95 2.13 -5.34
CA ALA A 69 6.01 1.13 -6.41
C ALA A 69 6.04 1.77 -7.79
N ARG A 70 5.25 2.82 -8.04
CA ARG A 70 5.27 3.56 -9.30
C ARG A 70 6.63 4.22 -9.56
N TYR A 71 7.22 4.85 -8.54
CA TYR A 71 8.55 5.42 -8.64
C TYR A 71 9.60 4.35 -8.97
N LEU A 72 9.61 3.25 -8.20
CA LEU A 72 10.55 2.16 -8.40
C LEU A 72 10.41 1.50 -9.77
N ALA A 73 9.18 1.41 -10.30
CA ALA A 73 8.93 0.84 -11.62
C ALA A 73 9.57 1.66 -12.76
N ASN A 74 9.76 2.98 -12.57
CA ASN A 74 10.49 3.82 -13.50
C ASN A 74 12.02 3.67 -13.38
N GLU A 75 12.51 3.37 -12.18
CA GLU A 75 13.95 3.34 -11.87
C GLU A 75 14.59 1.94 -12.07
N PHE A 76 13.79 0.87 -11.97
CA PHE A 76 14.25 -0.51 -12.01
C PHE A 76 13.75 -1.24 -13.26
N PRO A 77 14.57 -1.42 -14.30
CA PRO A 77 14.17 -2.08 -15.55
C PRO A 77 13.79 -3.56 -15.36
N GLN A 78 14.12 -4.17 -14.22
CA GLN A 78 13.69 -5.52 -13.87
C GLN A 78 12.18 -5.59 -13.59
N ILE A 79 11.55 -4.47 -13.27
CA ILE A 79 10.08 -4.41 -13.07
C ILE A 79 9.43 -4.41 -14.45
N GLN A 80 8.79 -5.53 -14.76
CA GLN A 80 8.17 -5.78 -16.07
C GLN A 80 6.65 -5.54 -16.04
N THR A 81 6.04 -5.51 -14.86
CA THR A 81 4.62 -5.23 -14.67
C THR A 81 4.40 -4.54 -13.34
N LEU A 82 3.40 -3.65 -13.29
CA LEU A 82 3.03 -2.90 -12.10
C LEU A 82 1.52 -3.05 -11.80
N ILE A 83 1.18 -3.33 -10.56
CA ILE A 83 -0.21 -3.40 -10.09
C ILE A 83 -0.37 -2.40 -8.94
N LEU A 84 -1.26 -1.44 -9.13
CA LEU A 84 -1.56 -0.38 -8.17
C LEU A 84 -2.93 -0.65 -7.53
N LEU A 85 -2.93 -0.84 -6.22
CA LEU A 85 -4.14 -1.02 -5.43
C LEU A 85 -4.44 0.29 -4.69
N ASP A 86 -5.33 1.09 -5.25
CA ASP A 86 -5.73 2.43 -4.78
C ASP A 86 -4.56 3.31 -4.31
N GLY A 87 -3.50 3.35 -5.11
CA GLY A 87 -2.28 4.11 -4.85
C GLY A 87 -1.55 4.51 -6.13
N GLY A 88 -0.52 5.33 -6.02
CA GLY A 88 0.35 5.69 -7.13
C GLY A 88 -0.24 6.65 -8.17
N TYR A 89 -1.36 7.33 -7.88
CA TYR A 89 -2.06 8.18 -8.84
C TYR A 89 -2.38 9.59 -8.33
N LEU A 90 -2.25 9.84 -7.03
CA LEU A 90 -2.70 11.07 -6.42
C LEU A 90 -1.63 12.17 -6.44
N ASP A 91 -2.03 13.36 -6.87
CA ASP A 91 -1.29 14.60 -6.61
C ASP A 91 -1.64 15.11 -5.22
N MET A 92 -0.89 14.65 -4.23
CA MET A 92 -1.16 15.01 -2.84
C MET A 92 -1.04 16.51 -2.55
N GLU A 93 -0.27 17.27 -3.35
CA GLU A 93 -0.17 18.72 -3.22
C GLU A 93 -1.50 19.45 -3.49
N LYS A 94 -2.38 18.81 -4.29
CA LYS A 94 -3.73 19.35 -4.57
C LYS A 94 -4.77 18.91 -3.55
N ILE A 95 -4.47 17.94 -2.73
CA ILE A 95 -5.43 17.32 -1.80
C ILE A 95 -5.24 17.87 -0.41
N LEU A 96 -4.00 17.93 0.07
CA LEU A 96 -3.67 18.27 1.45
C LEU A 96 -2.26 18.85 1.53
N PRO A 97 -2.02 20.01 2.17
CA PRO A 97 -0.69 20.51 2.45
C PRO A 97 0.17 19.49 3.21
N LEU A 98 1.48 19.43 2.92
CA LEU A 98 2.38 18.47 3.56
C LEU A 98 2.36 18.59 5.09
N GLU A 99 2.39 19.80 5.64
CA GLU A 99 2.39 20.01 7.08
C GLU A 99 1.12 19.46 7.74
N GLU A 100 -0.04 19.66 7.12
CA GLU A 100 -1.31 19.10 7.61
C GLU A 100 -1.33 17.57 7.54
N GLU A 101 -0.73 16.98 6.50
CA GLU A 101 -0.58 15.52 6.38
C GLU A 101 0.32 14.97 7.49
N LEU A 102 1.46 15.61 7.77
CA LEU A 102 2.39 15.20 8.81
C LEU A 102 1.76 15.32 10.20
N GLU A 103 1.10 16.45 10.49
CA GLU A 103 0.40 16.67 11.75
C GLU A 103 -0.75 15.68 11.94
N GLY A 104 -1.56 15.46 10.90
CA GLY A 104 -2.66 14.51 10.94
C GLY A 104 -2.17 13.08 11.18
N THR A 105 -1.12 12.65 10.47
CA THR A 105 -0.53 11.33 10.66
C THR A 105 0.07 11.16 12.06
N SER A 106 0.79 12.17 12.56
CA SER A 106 1.33 12.15 13.94
C SER A 106 0.22 12.03 14.97
N SER A 107 -0.82 12.84 14.84
CA SER A 107 -1.99 12.80 15.74
C SER A 107 -2.70 11.44 15.69
N PHE A 108 -2.91 10.90 14.49
CA PHE A 108 -3.47 9.56 14.31
C PHE A 108 -2.65 8.50 15.03
N MET A 109 -1.33 8.45 14.78
CA MET A 109 -0.46 7.45 15.42
C MET A 109 -0.45 7.56 16.95
N GLN A 110 -0.49 8.78 17.49
CA GLN A 110 -0.54 9.03 18.94
C GLN A 110 -1.87 8.62 19.57
N GLN A 111 -2.96 8.62 18.82
CA GLN A 111 -4.27 8.21 19.29
C GLN A 111 -4.50 6.70 19.22
N GLN A 112 -3.69 5.98 18.43
CA GLN A 112 -3.77 4.53 18.30
C GLN A 112 -3.06 3.85 19.47
N VAL A 113 -3.61 4.00 20.67
CA VAL A 113 -3.08 3.44 21.92
C VAL A 113 -4.20 2.70 22.67
N PHE A 114 -3.90 1.49 23.15
CA PHE A 114 -4.88 0.60 23.76
C PHE A 114 -4.30 -0.05 25.02
N ALA A 115 -5.13 -0.28 26.04
CA ALA A 115 -4.69 -1.00 27.23
C ALA A 115 -4.46 -2.49 26.95
N THR A 116 -5.19 -3.05 25.99
CA THR A 116 -5.11 -4.46 25.59
C THR A 116 -5.13 -4.63 24.09
N LEU A 117 -4.55 -5.74 23.57
CA LEU A 117 -4.69 -6.09 22.16
C LEU A 117 -6.14 -6.36 21.74
N GLU A 118 -6.97 -6.82 22.67
CA GLU A 118 -8.40 -7.04 22.42
C GLU A 118 -9.12 -5.73 22.09
N GLU A 119 -8.80 -4.66 22.82
CA GLU A 119 -9.34 -3.31 22.51
C GLU A 119 -8.87 -2.84 21.13
N ALA A 120 -7.62 -3.08 20.75
CA ALA A 120 -7.14 -2.76 19.40
C ALA A 120 -7.91 -3.56 18.34
N VAL A 121 -8.11 -4.85 18.54
CA VAL A 121 -8.87 -5.72 17.62
C VAL A 121 -10.31 -5.24 17.47
N LEU A 122 -10.98 -4.89 18.57
CA LEU A 122 -12.34 -4.35 18.53
C LEU A 122 -12.41 -2.99 17.82
N SER A 123 -11.41 -2.15 18.03
CA SER A 123 -11.34 -0.83 17.37
C SER A 123 -11.17 -0.95 15.86
N GLU A 124 -10.31 -1.85 15.40
CA GLU A 124 -9.96 -1.99 13.96
C GLU A 124 -11.01 -2.82 13.19
N LEU A 125 -11.50 -3.90 13.79
CA LEU A 125 -12.41 -4.84 13.12
C LEU A 125 -13.89 -4.61 13.48
N GLY A 126 -14.16 -3.73 14.43
CA GLY A 126 -15.53 -3.44 14.91
C GLY A 126 -16.16 -4.65 15.60
N ASP A 127 -17.48 -4.55 15.83
CA ASP A 127 -18.30 -5.62 16.39
C ASP A 127 -18.58 -6.76 15.36
N GLN A 128 -17.66 -7.03 14.43
CA GLN A 128 -17.79 -8.21 13.59
C GLN A 128 -17.81 -9.44 14.49
N ALA A 129 -18.90 -10.18 14.44
CA ALA A 129 -19.22 -11.23 15.40
C ALA A 129 -18.15 -12.34 15.50
N ASP A 130 -17.25 -12.46 14.52
CA ASP A 130 -16.16 -13.44 14.52
C ASP A 130 -15.10 -13.08 13.46
N PRO A 131 -14.12 -12.20 13.77
CA PRO A 131 -13.07 -11.89 12.82
C PRO A 131 -12.24 -13.15 12.51
N THR A 132 -11.88 -13.31 11.25
CA THR A 132 -11.03 -14.46 10.88
C THR A 132 -9.73 -14.46 11.69
N PRO A 133 -9.16 -15.64 12.01
CA PRO A 133 -7.90 -15.71 12.76
C PRO A 133 -6.75 -14.92 12.12
N ILE A 134 -6.75 -14.79 10.78
CA ILE A 134 -5.74 -14.03 10.06
C ILE A 134 -5.96 -12.52 10.19
N ALA A 135 -7.20 -12.04 10.13
CA ALA A 135 -7.52 -10.64 10.35
C ALA A 135 -7.14 -10.19 11.77
N ARG A 136 -7.45 -11.02 12.77
CA ARG A 136 -7.02 -10.79 14.14
C ARG A 136 -5.49 -10.69 14.26
N LYS A 137 -4.75 -11.64 13.67
CA LYS A 137 -3.28 -11.59 13.65
C LYS A 137 -2.73 -10.35 12.94
N ALA A 138 -3.39 -9.88 11.90
CA ALA A 138 -3.00 -8.68 11.20
C ALA A 138 -3.04 -7.46 12.14
N VAL A 139 -4.13 -7.30 12.91
CA VAL A 139 -4.24 -6.25 13.92
C VAL A 139 -3.20 -6.43 15.03
N GLU A 140 -3.11 -7.62 15.63
CA GLU A 140 -2.15 -7.91 16.70
C GLU A 140 -0.71 -7.59 16.29
N ALA A 141 -0.32 -7.86 15.03
CA ALA A 141 1.01 -7.55 14.49
C ALA A 141 1.23 -6.05 14.22
N SER A 142 0.15 -5.27 14.07
CA SER A 142 0.22 -3.82 13.88
C SER A 142 0.52 -3.07 15.19
N TYR A 143 0.45 -3.73 16.34
CA TYR A 143 0.68 -3.11 17.64
C TYR A 143 1.84 -3.77 18.39
N ARG A 144 2.49 -3.00 19.26
CA ARG A 144 3.53 -3.45 20.18
C ARG A 144 3.27 -2.92 21.58
N TRP A 145 3.66 -3.69 22.59
CA TRP A 145 3.63 -3.24 23.99
C TRP A 145 4.73 -2.19 24.26
N ASN A 146 4.33 -1.06 24.80
CA ASN A 146 5.27 -0.05 25.30
C ASN A 146 5.33 -0.12 26.84
N PRO A 147 6.46 -0.55 27.43
CA PRO A 147 6.57 -0.70 28.89
C PRO A 147 6.62 0.63 29.65
N VAL A 148 6.84 1.76 28.98
CA VAL A 148 6.89 3.09 29.61
C VAL A 148 5.50 3.68 29.79
N SER A 149 4.65 3.57 28.74
CA SER A 149 3.25 4.02 28.79
C SER A 149 2.32 2.96 29.34
N GLU A 150 2.78 1.71 29.49
CA GLU A 150 1.96 0.54 29.86
C GLU A 150 0.74 0.37 28.93
N GLN A 151 0.96 0.55 27.61
CA GLN A 151 -0.07 0.47 26.58
C GLN A 151 0.46 -0.22 25.31
N TYR A 152 -0.46 -0.73 24.49
CA TYR A 152 -0.19 -1.12 23.12
C TYR A 152 -0.28 0.12 22.23
N GLU A 153 0.74 0.34 21.42
CA GLU A 153 0.83 1.43 20.43
C GLU A 153 1.19 0.86 19.07
N LEU A 154 0.93 1.63 18.01
CA LEU A 154 1.30 1.18 16.66
C LEU A 154 2.77 0.76 16.60
N ASN A 155 3.01 -0.39 15.99
CA ASN A 155 4.34 -0.93 15.74
C ASN A 155 5.01 -0.23 14.54
N LEU A 156 4.94 1.10 14.55
CA LEU A 156 5.54 2.00 13.58
C LEU A 156 6.45 3.00 14.28
N ASP A 157 7.45 3.46 13.57
CA ASP A 157 8.33 4.53 14.00
C ASP A 157 7.89 5.83 13.35
N LEU A 158 7.51 6.82 14.14
CA LEU A 158 6.97 8.09 13.64
C LEU A 158 7.96 8.81 12.72
N GLU A 159 9.26 8.82 13.07
CA GLU A 159 10.27 9.52 12.25
C GLU A 159 10.43 8.86 10.88
N LYS A 160 10.38 7.52 10.81
CA LYS A 160 10.45 6.76 9.56
C LYS A 160 9.21 7.01 8.69
N VAL A 161 8.03 7.03 9.30
CA VAL A 161 6.78 7.36 8.60
C VAL A 161 6.84 8.77 8.02
N MET A 162 7.25 9.76 8.84
CA MET A 162 7.39 11.15 8.39
C MET A 162 8.41 11.31 7.26
N ALA A 163 9.50 10.54 7.31
CA ALA A 163 10.51 10.55 6.25
C ALA A 163 9.92 10.06 4.91
N LEU A 164 9.19 8.94 4.93
CA LEU A 164 8.52 8.40 3.73
C LEU A 164 7.45 9.33 3.17
N LEU A 165 6.66 10.00 4.01
CA LEU A 165 5.67 10.98 3.56
C LEU A 165 6.33 12.17 2.86
N ARG A 166 7.44 12.69 3.42
CA ARG A 166 8.21 13.75 2.78
C ARG A 166 8.83 13.29 1.46
N LEU A 167 9.42 12.10 1.44
CA LEU A 167 10.00 11.53 0.22
C LEU A 167 8.94 11.38 -0.88
N ARG A 168 7.75 10.84 -0.57
CA ARG A 168 6.64 10.73 -1.52
C ARG A 168 6.32 12.07 -2.18
N ARG A 169 6.29 13.17 -1.41
CA ARG A 169 6.03 14.52 -1.93
C ARG A 169 7.15 15.02 -2.83
N GLN A 170 8.40 14.67 -2.52
CA GLN A 170 9.57 15.07 -3.33
C GLN A 170 9.61 14.36 -4.68
N ILE A 171 9.36 13.06 -4.72
CA ILE A 171 9.45 12.24 -5.94
C ILE A 171 8.26 12.42 -6.89
N LYS A 172 7.17 13.07 -6.47
CA LYS A 172 5.99 13.42 -7.31
C LYS A 172 5.54 12.29 -8.23
N THR A 173 5.32 11.14 -7.67
CA THR A 173 5.09 9.87 -8.37
C THR A 173 4.01 9.92 -9.44
N TYR A 174 2.94 10.71 -9.23
CA TYR A 174 1.85 10.88 -10.18
C TYR A 174 2.28 11.51 -11.53
N GLN A 175 3.45 12.19 -11.58
CA GLN A 175 4.02 12.77 -12.81
C GLN A 175 4.97 11.84 -13.55
N ILE A 176 5.35 10.72 -12.94
CA ILE A 176 6.30 9.78 -13.53
C ILE A 176 5.62 9.03 -14.67
N PRO A 177 6.11 9.15 -15.91
CA PRO A 177 5.60 8.37 -17.02
C PRO A 177 5.97 6.90 -16.82
N LEU A 178 5.05 6.01 -17.12
CA LEU A 178 5.25 4.56 -17.02
C LEU A 178 5.64 3.92 -18.34
N ALA A 179 5.91 4.76 -19.37
CA ALA A 179 6.32 4.36 -20.71
C ALA A 179 5.54 3.15 -21.27
N ASP A 180 6.24 2.11 -21.73
CA ASP A 180 5.60 0.90 -22.26
C ASP A 180 5.37 -0.18 -21.19
N LEU A 181 5.46 0.17 -19.90
CA LEU A 181 5.25 -0.76 -18.80
C LEU A 181 3.76 -1.12 -18.71
N PRO A 182 3.38 -2.41 -18.75
CA PRO A 182 2.02 -2.82 -18.44
C PRO A 182 1.64 -2.48 -16.99
N VAL A 183 0.55 -1.72 -16.81
CA VAL A 183 0.08 -1.29 -15.51
C VAL A 183 -1.40 -1.58 -15.34
N LEU A 184 -1.75 -2.21 -14.22
CA LEU A 184 -3.11 -2.38 -13.75
C LEU A 184 -3.34 -1.48 -12.54
N PHE A 185 -4.38 -0.65 -12.58
CA PHE A 185 -4.91 0.06 -11.44
C PHE A 185 -6.22 -0.57 -10.97
N ILE A 186 -6.32 -0.96 -9.71
CA ILE A 186 -7.56 -1.41 -9.08
C ILE A 186 -7.86 -0.48 -7.92
N GLY A 187 -9.03 0.13 -7.92
CA GLY A 187 -9.47 1.01 -6.84
C GLY A 187 -10.95 0.86 -6.52
N PRO A 188 -11.42 1.38 -5.38
CA PRO A 188 -12.83 1.41 -5.07
C PRO A 188 -13.56 2.39 -5.98
N ARG A 189 -14.85 2.12 -6.23
CA ARG A 189 -15.79 3.08 -6.80
C ARG A 189 -16.72 3.55 -5.69
N TYR A 190 -16.59 4.81 -5.30
CA TYR A 190 -17.47 5.37 -4.28
C TYR A 190 -18.80 5.84 -4.90
N GLN A 191 -19.89 5.72 -4.16
CA GLN A 191 -21.21 6.23 -4.58
C GLN A 191 -21.17 7.75 -4.76
N GLU A 192 -20.53 8.43 -3.81
CA GLU A 192 -20.24 9.85 -3.85
C GLU A 192 -18.73 10.04 -3.99
N GLU A 193 -18.24 9.97 -5.22
CA GLU A 193 -16.81 10.10 -5.52
C GLU A 193 -16.35 11.54 -5.25
N PRO A 194 -15.34 11.78 -4.38
CA PRO A 194 -14.79 13.10 -4.15
C PRO A 194 -14.24 13.72 -5.45
N GLU A 195 -14.42 15.03 -5.64
CA GLU A 195 -14.04 15.68 -6.90
C GLU A 195 -12.53 15.58 -7.18
N TRP A 196 -11.69 15.71 -6.14
CA TRP A 196 -10.24 15.52 -6.27
C TRP A 196 -9.86 14.13 -6.80
N ARG A 197 -10.61 13.09 -6.41
CA ARG A 197 -10.35 11.73 -6.85
C ARG A 197 -10.83 11.49 -8.28
N LYS A 198 -12.00 12.01 -8.63
CA LYS A 198 -12.48 11.99 -10.03
C LYS A 198 -11.47 12.62 -10.96
N GLU A 199 -10.91 13.75 -10.57
CA GLU A 199 -9.93 14.47 -11.36
C GLU A 199 -8.62 13.69 -11.47
N ALA A 200 -8.14 13.09 -10.38
CA ALA A 200 -6.96 12.24 -10.39
C ALA A 200 -7.12 11.00 -11.28
N LEU A 201 -8.27 10.33 -11.22
CA LEU A 201 -8.57 9.17 -12.07
C LEU A 201 -8.64 9.53 -13.55
N LYS A 202 -9.17 10.72 -13.91
CA LYS A 202 -9.16 11.21 -15.31
C LYS A 202 -7.75 11.52 -15.82
N GLN A 203 -6.83 11.89 -14.92
CA GLN A 203 -5.44 12.22 -15.25
C GLN A 203 -4.52 10.99 -15.27
N LEU A 204 -5.01 9.81 -14.90
CA LEU A 204 -4.25 8.57 -15.08
C LEU A 204 -3.88 8.40 -16.56
N ASP A 205 -2.65 7.93 -16.80
CA ASP A 205 -2.17 7.61 -18.13
C ASP A 205 -3.18 6.68 -18.84
N PRO A 206 -3.63 7.01 -20.06
CA PRO A 206 -4.57 6.17 -20.80
C PRO A 206 -4.09 4.73 -21.06
N GLN A 207 -2.81 4.46 -20.93
CA GLN A 207 -2.23 3.11 -21.05
C GLN A 207 -2.47 2.26 -19.81
N ILE A 208 -2.80 2.86 -18.66
CA ILE A 208 -3.11 2.15 -17.42
C ILE A 208 -4.49 1.51 -17.54
N GLU A 209 -4.55 0.18 -17.47
CA GLU A 209 -5.82 -0.51 -17.36
C GLU A 209 -6.46 -0.24 -16.00
N GLN A 210 -7.68 0.29 -16.00
CA GLN A 210 -8.38 0.71 -14.78
C GLN A 210 -9.54 -0.22 -14.47
N VAL A 211 -9.57 -0.75 -13.25
CA VAL A 211 -10.67 -1.51 -12.70
C VAL A 211 -11.17 -0.82 -11.43
N LEU A 212 -12.43 -0.36 -11.44
CA LEU A 212 -13.07 0.25 -10.29
C LEU A 212 -14.13 -0.70 -9.71
N LEU A 213 -13.97 -1.07 -8.44
CA LEU A 213 -14.78 -2.06 -7.74
C LEU A 213 -15.84 -1.39 -6.85
N ASP A 214 -17.11 -1.76 -7.06
CA ASP A 214 -18.23 -1.23 -6.29
C ASP A 214 -18.30 -1.83 -4.89
N GLY A 215 -18.69 -1.01 -3.90
CA GLY A 215 -18.97 -1.47 -2.54
C GLY A 215 -17.74 -1.83 -1.70
N LEU A 216 -16.53 -1.47 -2.15
CA LEU A 216 -15.29 -1.65 -1.42
C LEU A 216 -14.71 -0.31 -0.98
N GLY A 217 -13.90 -0.34 0.07
CA GLY A 217 -13.14 0.79 0.58
C GLY A 217 -11.69 0.80 0.08
N HIS A 218 -10.88 1.62 0.75
CA HIS A 218 -9.46 1.78 0.44
C HIS A 218 -8.66 0.47 0.62
N GLU A 219 -9.04 -0.35 1.61
CA GLU A 219 -8.38 -1.62 1.94
C GLU A 219 -8.95 -2.80 1.11
N LEU A 220 -9.26 -2.56 -0.15
CA LEU A 220 -9.98 -3.48 -1.04
C LEU A 220 -9.41 -4.91 -1.09
N TYR A 221 -8.10 -5.07 -0.94
CA TYR A 221 -7.44 -6.38 -1.01
C TYR A 221 -7.60 -7.22 0.28
N THR A 222 -7.91 -6.57 1.40
CA THR A 222 -8.29 -7.23 2.65
C THR A 222 -9.80 -7.44 2.75
N GLU A 223 -10.58 -6.50 2.22
CA GLU A 223 -12.05 -6.55 2.24
C GLU A 223 -12.62 -7.62 1.30
N ALA A 224 -12.04 -7.73 0.10
CA ALA A 224 -12.52 -8.65 -0.95
C ALA A 224 -11.36 -9.30 -1.72
N PRO A 225 -10.51 -10.10 -1.06
CA PRO A 225 -9.33 -10.72 -1.68
C PRO A 225 -9.66 -11.57 -2.91
N GLU A 226 -10.84 -12.23 -2.94
CA GLU A 226 -11.29 -13.02 -4.10
C GLU A 226 -11.52 -12.17 -5.34
N ILE A 227 -12.15 -11.00 -5.15
CA ILE A 227 -12.47 -10.10 -6.26
C ILE A 227 -11.16 -9.52 -6.82
N VAL A 228 -10.29 -9.00 -5.95
CA VAL A 228 -9.00 -8.44 -6.35
C VAL A 228 -8.14 -9.50 -7.03
N THR A 229 -8.06 -10.72 -6.49
CA THR A 229 -7.33 -11.83 -7.11
C THR A 229 -7.83 -12.14 -8.50
N ARG A 230 -9.14 -12.17 -8.71
CA ARG A 230 -9.72 -12.44 -10.02
C ARG A 230 -9.28 -11.39 -11.05
N GLU A 231 -9.34 -10.12 -10.70
CA GLU A 231 -8.94 -9.03 -11.60
C GLU A 231 -7.43 -9.09 -11.90
N VAL A 232 -6.60 -9.29 -10.88
CA VAL A 232 -5.15 -9.47 -11.03
C VAL A 232 -4.82 -10.64 -11.95
N ASN A 233 -5.39 -11.83 -11.69
CA ASN A 233 -5.10 -13.03 -12.47
C ASN A 233 -5.58 -12.93 -13.92
N ASN A 234 -6.76 -12.35 -14.15
CA ASN A 234 -7.29 -12.13 -15.49
C ASN A 234 -6.36 -11.19 -16.28
N TRP A 235 -5.91 -10.12 -15.67
CA TRP A 235 -5.02 -9.18 -16.30
C TRP A 235 -3.64 -9.78 -16.60
N LEU A 236 -3.01 -10.44 -15.65
CA LEU A 236 -1.70 -11.10 -15.85
C LEU A 236 -1.72 -12.13 -16.97
N GLN A 237 -2.82 -12.88 -17.14
CA GLN A 237 -2.99 -13.82 -18.25
C GLN A 237 -3.02 -13.14 -19.63
N ASN A 238 -3.44 -11.88 -19.70
CA ASN A 238 -3.50 -11.13 -20.95
C ASN A 238 -2.18 -10.44 -21.28
N VAL A 239 -1.48 -9.95 -20.27
CA VAL A 239 -0.18 -9.24 -20.44
C VAL A 239 0.95 -10.20 -20.84
N HIS A 240 0.89 -11.46 -20.43
CA HIS A 240 1.95 -12.45 -20.69
C HIS A 240 1.66 -13.38 -21.90
N LYS A 241 0.67 -13.03 -22.74
CA LYS A 241 0.42 -13.70 -24.02
C LYS A 241 1.21 -13.05 -25.15
#